data_ad09280ced1607d095a86c61bf33ac98
#
_entry.id   ad09280ced1607d095a86c61bf33ac98
#
_cell.length_a   1.000
_cell.length_b   1.000
_cell.length_c   1.000
_cell.angle_alpha   90.00
_cell.angle_beta   90.00
_cell.angle_gamma   90.00
#
_symmetry.space_group_name_H-M   'P 1'
#
loop_
_entity.id
_entity.type
_entity.pdbx_description
1 polymer ?
#
loop_
_entity_poly.entity_id
_entity_poly.type
_entity_poly.pdbx_seq_one_letter_code
_entity_poly.pdbx_strand_id
1 'polypeptide(L)'
;MRNLVNILYQDPANRILVLAPHSDDETLGCGGTIALYAGMGKEVCVAIISKGEAVDVKADNVVDLRRKETYRAAEILQIKQVVFMDFPDTKLNTRYDEVKQGIRGVIQTFKPDIVFAPSPMDLHDDHVVVSRITMSLLKEFSSFNVAFYEIYSPIRYNCLIDITNVIDTKKKAVMCYHYSLLEKPDDMLFAMEGLNAYRSFEFLKKGFFEAFYVIQWNYMKEV
;
A
#
# COMPACT_ATOMS: atom_id res chain seq x y z
N MET A 1 -17.82 19.78 -5.53
CA MET A 1 -17.16 19.13 -4.38
C MET A 1 -17.94 17.96 -3.75
N ARG A 2 -18.95 17.37 -4.35
CA ARG A 2 -19.88 16.45 -3.65
C ARG A 2 -19.81 14.97 -4.04
N ASN A 3 -18.95 14.52 -4.95
CA ASN A 3 -18.94 13.14 -5.45
C ASN A 3 -17.59 12.40 -5.31
N LEU A 4 -16.66 12.88 -4.49
CA LEU A 4 -15.34 12.26 -4.33
C LEU A 4 -15.25 11.20 -3.23
N VAL A 5 -16.33 11.04 -2.45
CA VAL A 5 -16.34 10.12 -1.32
C VAL A 5 -17.04 8.84 -1.75
N ASN A 6 -16.30 7.73 -1.81
CA ASN A 6 -16.81 6.35 -1.92
C ASN A 6 -16.78 5.63 -3.28
N ILE A 7 -15.88 5.93 -4.18
CA ILE A 7 -15.74 5.05 -5.36
C ILE A 7 -15.30 3.62 -4.94
N LEU A 8 -14.42 3.49 -3.95
CA LEU A 8 -13.97 2.17 -3.48
C LEU A 8 -15.02 1.46 -2.59
N TYR A 9 -15.88 2.20 -1.89
CA TYR A 9 -16.89 1.60 -1.02
C TYR A 9 -18.11 1.04 -1.80
N GLN A 10 -18.30 1.47 -3.03
CA GLN A 10 -19.39 1.02 -3.92
C GLN A 10 -18.97 -0.12 -4.86
N ASP A 11 -17.67 -0.36 -5.04
CA ASP A 11 -17.20 -1.43 -5.89
C ASP A 11 -17.06 -2.73 -5.05
N PRO A 12 -17.67 -3.84 -5.49
CA PRO A 12 -17.65 -5.11 -4.75
C PRO A 12 -16.30 -5.85 -4.86
N ALA A 13 -15.17 -5.13 -4.77
CA ALA A 13 -13.86 -5.78 -4.75
C ALA A 13 -13.82 -6.84 -3.65
N ASN A 14 -13.53 -8.08 -4.01
CA ASN A 14 -13.39 -9.20 -3.09
C ASN A 14 -11.94 -9.61 -2.89
N ARG A 15 -11.10 -9.32 -3.89
CA ARG A 15 -9.68 -9.70 -3.94
C ARG A 15 -8.83 -8.45 -4.08
N ILE A 16 -8.13 -8.11 -3.03
CA ILE A 16 -7.36 -6.88 -2.88
C ILE A 16 -5.86 -7.23 -2.90
N LEU A 17 -5.12 -6.72 -3.87
CA LEU A 17 -3.67 -6.84 -3.92
C LEU A 17 -3.03 -5.51 -3.53
N VAL A 18 -2.11 -5.56 -2.57
CA VAL A 18 -1.28 -4.41 -2.19
C VAL A 18 0.16 -4.68 -2.63
N LEU A 19 0.71 -3.81 -3.45
CA LEU A 19 2.11 -3.84 -3.87
C LEU A 19 2.89 -2.88 -2.99
N ALA A 20 3.75 -3.40 -2.13
CA ALA A 20 4.61 -2.64 -1.23
C ALA A 20 6.07 -2.76 -1.68
N PRO A 21 6.71 -1.69 -2.13
CA PRO A 21 8.15 -1.70 -2.44
C PRO A 21 8.99 -2.24 -1.29
N HIS A 22 8.70 -1.82 -0.05
CA HIS A 22 9.40 -2.23 1.17
C HIS A 22 8.41 -2.75 2.22
N SER A 23 8.93 -3.47 3.20
CA SER A 23 8.19 -3.89 4.40
C SER A 23 7.88 -2.64 5.23
N ASP A 24 6.62 -2.26 5.39
CA ASP A 24 6.02 -1.11 6.06
C ASP A 24 5.11 -0.26 5.15
N ASP A 25 5.41 -0.15 3.85
CA ASP A 25 4.69 0.70 2.90
C ASP A 25 3.20 0.37 2.83
N GLU A 26 2.82 -0.91 2.86
CA GLU A 26 1.42 -1.35 2.83
C GLU A 26 0.65 -0.87 4.07
N THR A 27 1.33 -0.84 5.22
CA THR A 27 0.73 -0.43 6.48
C THR A 27 0.66 1.09 6.59
N LEU A 28 1.74 1.80 6.21
CA LEU A 28 1.80 3.26 6.22
C LEU A 28 0.79 3.85 5.23
N GLY A 29 0.79 3.36 3.98
CA GLY A 29 -0.03 3.90 2.91
C GLY A 29 -1.51 3.52 2.98
N CYS A 30 -1.82 2.26 3.35
CA CYS A 30 -3.20 1.75 3.28
C CYS A 30 -3.60 0.77 4.39
N GLY A 31 -2.90 0.78 5.55
CA GLY A 31 -3.18 -0.14 6.65
C GLY A 31 -4.59 -0.06 7.21
N GLY A 32 -5.19 1.13 7.27
CA GLY A 32 -6.58 1.30 7.68
C GLY A 32 -7.56 0.72 6.67
N THR A 33 -7.33 0.97 5.39
CA THR A 33 -8.12 0.38 4.29
C THR A 33 -8.01 -1.14 4.26
N ILE A 34 -6.80 -1.69 4.46
CA ILE A 34 -6.59 -3.14 4.60
C ILE A 34 -7.44 -3.70 5.74
N ALA A 35 -7.37 -3.09 6.94
CA ALA A 35 -8.14 -3.53 8.10
C ALA A 35 -9.67 -3.50 7.85
N LEU A 36 -10.17 -2.48 7.13
CA LEU A 36 -11.58 -2.41 6.74
C LEU A 36 -11.97 -3.55 5.79
N TYR A 37 -11.20 -3.79 4.73
CA TYR A 37 -11.48 -4.87 3.78
C TYR A 37 -11.41 -6.25 4.43
N ALA A 38 -10.38 -6.49 5.24
CA ALA A 38 -10.23 -7.75 5.98
C ALA A 38 -11.40 -7.96 6.96
N GLY A 39 -11.80 -6.92 7.70
CA GLY A 39 -12.94 -6.93 8.60
C GLY A 39 -14.29 -7.21 7.89
N MET A 40 -14.40 -6.89 6.60
CA MET A 40 -15.53 -7.24 5.73
C MET A 40 -15.42 -8.68 5.15
N GLY A 41 -14.41 -9.45 5.54
CA GLY A 41 -14.19 -10.80 5.04
C GLY A 41 -13.57 -10.87 3.63
N LYS A 42 -13.07 -9.74 3.09
CA LYS A 42 -12.42 -9.68 1.79
C LYS A 42 -11.05 -10.35 1.84
N GLU A 43 -10.58 -10.79 0.69
CA GLU A 43 -9.29 -11.46 0.56
C GLU A 43 -8.20 -10.44 0.24
N VAL A 44 -7.29 -10.20 1.21
CA VAL A 44 -6.18 -9.28 1.05
C VAL A 44 -4.87 -10.05 0.90
N CYS A 45 -4.14 -9.75 -0.18
CA CYS A 45 -2.77 -10.20 -0.44
C CYS A 45 -1.84 -9.00 -0.46
N VAL A 46 -0.71 -9.10 0.22
CA VAL A 46 0.37 -8.10 0.18
C VAL A 46 1.59 -8.71 -0.51
N ALA A 47 2.13 -8.03 -1.50
CA ALA A 47 3.38 -8.39 -2.14
C ALA A 47 4.47 -7.37 -1.77
N ILE A 48 5.46 -7.81 -0.98
CA ILE A 48 6.65 -7.05 -0.64
C ILE A 48 7.68 -7.27 -1.74
N ILE A 49 8.08 -6.20 -2.41
CA ILE A 49 8.86 -6.29 -3.65
C ILE A 49 10.35 -6.44 -3.35
N SER A 50 10.93 -5.56 -2.51
CA SER A 50 12.35 -5.62 -2.16
C SER A 50 12.61 -6.45 -0.91
N LYS A 51 13.88 -6.84 -0.72
CA LYS A 51 14.33 -7.50 0.51
C LYS A 51 14.45 -6.54 1.69
N GLY A 52 14.63 -5.23 1.40
CA GLY A 52 14.85 -4.22 2.40
C GLY A 52 16.22 -4.31 3.11
N GLU A 53 17.25 -4.82 2.44
CA GLU A 53 18.60 -4.97 2.99
C GLU A 53 19.39 -3.65 3.05
N ALA A 54 18.95 -2.61 2.34
CA ALA A 54 19.66 -1.32 2.28
C ALA A 54 19.30 -0.38 3.44
N VAL A 55 18.52 -0.83 4.42
CA VAL A 55 18.19 -0.03 5.59
C VAL A 55 19.43 0.21 6.46
N ASP A 56 19.64 1.46 6.90
CA ASP A 56 20.77 1.85 7.76
C ASP A 56 20.49 1.52 9.24
N VAL A 57 20.46 0.24 9.55
CA VAL A 57 20.28 -0.29 10.90
C VAL A 57 21.36 -1.33 11.18
N LYS A 58 22.00 -1.22 12.34
CA LYS A 58 23.03 -2.18 12.79
C LYS A 58 22.37 -3.43 13.38
N ALA A 59 21.93 -4.34 12.53
CA ALA A 59 21.39 -5.61 12.94
C ALA A 59 21.86 -6.74 12.04
N ASP A 60 22.30 -7.84 12.63
CA ASP A 60 22.52 -9.07 11.88
C ASP A 60 21.17 -9.62 11.40
N ASN A 61 21.13 -10.13 10.16
CA ASN A 61 19.92 -10.70 9.57
C ASN A 61 18.74 -9.73 9.45
N VAL A 62 18.97 -8.44 9.12
CA VAL A 62 17.93 -7.41 9.03
C VAL A 62 16.77 -7.81 8.13
N VAL A 63 17.02 -8.53 7.04
CA VAL A 63 15.97 -9.05 6.12
C VAL A 63 15.00 -9.96 6.87
N ASP A 64 15.50 -10.90 7.67
CA ASP A 64 14.65 -11.81 8.43
C ASP A 64 13.87 -11.08 9.55
N LEU A 65 14.48 -10.06 10.14
CA LEU A 65 13.83 -9.23 11.15
C LEU A 65 12.66 -8.45 10.53
N ARG A 66 12.88 -7.79 9.39
CA ARG A 66 11.84 -7.06 8.66
C ARG A 66 10.71 -7.98 8.19
N ARG A 67 11.01 -9.19 7.75
CA ARG A 67 9.97 -10.19 7.42
C ARG A 67 9.11 -10.54 8.64
N LYS A 68 9.73 -10.73 9.81
CA LYS A 68 8.98 -10.98 11.06
C LYS A 68 8.10 -9.81 11.44
N GLU A 69 8.55 -8.58 11.22
CA GLU A 69 7.75 -7.37 11.41
C GLU A 69 6.52 -7.38 10.49
N THR A 70 6.73 -7.65 9.19
CA THR A 70 5.64 -7.76 8.22
C THR A 70 4.61 -8.83 8.62
N TYR A 71 5.04 -10.00 9.07
CA TYR A 71 4.11 -11.04 9.51
C TYR A 71 3.30 -10.64 10.74
N ARG A 72 3.92 -9.94 11.72
CA ARG A 72 3.21 -9.41 12.90
C ARG A 72 2.17 -8.36 12.50
N ALA A 73 2.55 -7.43 11.63
CA ALA A 73 1.61 -6.43 11.11
C ALA A 73 0.49 -7.08 10.32
N ALA A 74 0.79 -8.08 9.49
CA ALA A 74 -0.18 -8.86 8.72
C ALA A 74 -1.20 -9.57 9.62
N GLU A 75 -0.78 -10.13 10.74
CA GLU A 75 -1.67 -10.74 11.73
C GLU A 75 -2.63 -9.70 12.33
N ILE A 76 -2.13 -8.52 12.73
CA ILE A 76 -2.96 -7.42 13.27
C ILE A 76 -3.96 -6.92 12.23
N LEU A 77 -3.53 -6.77 10.98
CA LEU A 77 -4.35 -6.28 9.86
C LEU A 77 -5.23 -7.39 9.24
N GLN A 78 -5.12 -8.63 9.70
CA GLN A 78 -5.83 -9.80 9.17
C GLN A 78 -5.57 -10.06 7.68
N ILE A 79 -4.35 -9.78 7.22
CA ILE A 79 -3.89 -10.07 5.86
C ILE A 79 -3.76 -11.59 5.69
N LYS A 80 -4.43 -12.15 4.68
CA LYS A 80 -4.44 -13.60 4.46
C LYS A 80 -3.19 -14.14 3.79
N GLN A 81 -2.56 -13.33 2.95
CA GLN A 81 -1.40 -13.77 2.18
C GLN A 81 -0.35 -12.66 2.10
N VAL A 82 0.90 -13.03 2.40
CA VAL A 82 2.08 -12.18 2.18
C VAL A 82 3.00 -12.91 1.21
N VAL A 83 3.44 -12.21 0.16
CA VAL A 83 4.38 -12.70 -0.84
C VAL A 83 5.63 -11.84 -0.78
N PHE A 84 6.80 -12.44 -0.55
CA PHE A 84 8.09 -11.76 -0.66
C PHE A 84 8.72 -12.06 -2.01
N MET A 85 9.10 -11.01 -2.76
CA MET A 85 9.63 -11.15 -4.11
C MET A 85 11.16 -11.08 -4.16
N ASP A 86 11.78 -10.61 -3.08
CA ASP A 86 13.23 -10.66 -2.85
C ASP A 86 14.11 -9.92 -3.86
N PHE A 87 13.60 -8.89 -4.49
CA PHE A 87 14.43 -8.03 -5.32
C PHE A 87 15.38 -7.18 -4.47
N PRO A 88 16.57 -6.81 -4.99
CA PRO A 88 17.49 -5.93 -4.27
C PRO A 88 16.86 -4.56 -4.00
N ASP A 89 16.98 -4.11 -2.75
CA ASP A 89 16.50 -2.80 -2.29
C ASP A 89 17.25 -1.65 -3.00
N THR A 90 16.58 -0.53 -3.25
CA THR A 90 17.07 0.64 -3.99
C THR A 90 17.52 0.34 -5.42
N LYS A 91 17.23 -0.84 -5.95
CA LYS A 91 17.67 -1.32 -7.27
C LYS A 91 16.54 -1.75 -8.20
N LEU A 92 15.27 -1.49 -7.84
CA LEU A 92 14.13 -1.94 -8.65
C LEU A 92 14.16 -1.34 -10.06
N ASN A 93 14.66 -0.11 -10.21
CA ASN A 93 14.81 0.51 -11.53
C ASN A 93 15.77 -0.26 -12.46
N THR A 94 16.87 -0.79 -11.92
CA THR A 94 17.86 -1.57 -12.71
C THR A 94 17.36 -2.97 -13.06
N ARG A 95 16.30 -3.43 -12.42
CA ARG A 95 15.67 -4.75 -12.59
C ARG A 95 14.21 -4.65 -13.07
N TYR A 96 13.88 -3.55 -13.74
CA TYR A 96 12.49 -3.19 -14.11
C TYR A 96 11.70 -4.35 -14.73
N ASP A 97 12.25 -5.01 -15.73
CA ASP A 97 11.56 -6.09 -16.46
C ASP A 97 11.38 -7.34 -15.59
N GLU A 98 12.34 -7.66 -14.75
CA GLU A 98 12.26 -8.78 -13.82
C GLU A 98 11.20 -8.51 -12.73
N VAL A 99 11.20 -7.30 -12.15
CA VAL A 99 10.19 -6.87 -11.18
C VAL A 99 8.81 -6.89 -11.83
N LYS A 100 8.68 -6.38 -13.05
CA LYS A 100 7.43 -6.41 -13.82
C LYS A 100 6.93 -7.84 -14.03
N GLN A 101 7.81 -8.78 -14.39
CA GLN A 101 7.43 -10.19 -14.54
C GLN A 101 6.99 -10.81 -13.22
N GLY A 102 7.67 -10.51 -12.12
CA GLY A 102 7.29 -10.97 -10.80
C GLY A 102 5.90 -10.46 -10.39
N ILE A 103 5.64 -9.15 -10.50
CA ILE A 103 4.33 -8.56 -10.20
C ILE A 103 3.24 -9.13 -11.12
N ARG A 104 3.54 -9.32 -12.41
CA ARG A 104 2.64 -9.98 -13.35
C ARG A 104 2.24 -11.37 -12.86
N GLY A 105 3.19 -12.20 -12.41
CA GLY A 105 2.94 -13.52 -11.86
C GLY A 105 2.00 -13.49 -10.65
N VAL A 106 2.18 -12.54 -9.74
CA VAL A 106 1.28 -12.35 -8.60
C VAL A 106 -0.12 -11.97 -9.06
N ILE A 107 -0.28 -11.03 -10.00
CA ILE A 107 -1.58 -10.63 -10.55
C ILE A 107 -2.28 -11.81 -11.22
N GLN A 108 -1.56 -12.60 -12.04
CA GLN A 108 -2.12 -13.78 -12.73
C GLN A 108 -2.62 -14.85 -11.77
N THR A 109 -1.88 -15.06 -10.68
CA THR A 109 -2.20 -16.09 -9.67
C THR A 109 -3.32 -15.62 -8.75
N PHE A 110 -3.18 -14.41 -8.22
CA PHE A 110 -4.13 -13.87 -7.25
C PHE A 110 -5.41 -13.34 -7.90
N LYS A 111 -5.37 -12.84 -9.15
CA LYS A 111 -6.51 -12.28 -9.90
C LYS A 111 -7.25 -11.20 -9.11
N PRO A 112 -6.60 -10.08 -8.78
CA PRO A 112 -7.19 -9.03 -7.98
C PRO A 112 -8.32 -8.30 -8.72
N ASP A 113 -9.31 -7.78 -7.98
CA ASP A 113 -10.29 -6.82 -8.47
C ASP A 113 -9.73 -5.40 -8.40
N ILE A 114 -8.85 -5.15 -7.41
CA ILE A 114 -8.16 -3.88 -7.22
C ILE A 114 -6.71 -4.10 -6.79
N VAL A 115 -5.82 -3.27 -7.31
CA VAL A 115 -4.40 -3.22 -6.95
C VAL A 115 -4.10 -1.87 -6.30
N PHE A 116 -3.63 -1.91 -5.06
CA PHE A 116 -3.05 -0.76 -4.38
C PHE A 116 -1.55 -0.71 -4.67
N ALA A 117 -1.03 0.46 -5.01
CA ALA A 117 0.38 0.69 -5.28
C ALA A 117 0.79 2.08 -4.79
N PRO A 118 2.09 2.35 -4.53
CA PRO A 118 2.53 3.70 -4.16
C PRO A 118 2.27 4.71 -5.27
N SER A 119 2.20 5.97 -4.89
CA SER A 119 1.99 7.07 -5.83
C SER A 119 3.14 7.19 -6.85
N PRO A 120 2.86 7.47 -8.15
CA PRO A 120 3.91 7.80 -9.12
C PRO A 120 4.60 9.13 -8.84
N MET A 121 4.10 9.92 -7.89
CA MET A 121 4.64 11.21 -7.45
C MET A 121 5.36 11.10 -6.11
N ASP A 122 5.62 9.88 -5.64
CA ASP A 122 6.38 9.64 -4.40
C ASP A 122 7.85 10.06 -4.56
N LEU A 123 8.50 10.33 -3.43
CA LEU A 123 9.90 10.77 -3.40
C LEU A 123 10.90 9.61 -3.49
N HIS A 124 10.47 8.38 -3.25
CA HIS A 124 11.32 7.20 -3.29
C HIS A 124 11.32 6.57 -4.69
N ASP A 125 12.50 6.38 -5.30
CA ASP A 125 12.64 5.85 -6.67
C ASP A 125 11.95 4.48 -6.85
N ASP A 126 12.10 3.56 -5.91
CA ASP A 126 11.48 2.23 -5.98
C ASP A 126 9.94 2.32 -5.98
N HIS A 127 9.34 3.31 -5.27
CA HIS A 127 7.89 3.57 -5.29
C HIS A 127 7.44 4.00 -6.69
N VAL A 128 8.20 4.91 -7.31
CA VAL A 128 7.92 5.37 -8.68
C VAL A 128 8.04 4.22 -9.68
N VAL A 129 9.01 3.32 -9.51
CA VAL A 129 9.17 2.13 -10.36
C VAL A 129 7.97 1.20 -10.24
N VAL A 130 7.55 0.86 -9.02
CA VAL A 130 6.39 -0.02 -8.79
C VAL A 130 5.11 0.59 -9.35
N SER A 131 4.90 1.90 -9.19
CA SER A 131 3.74 2.59 -9.75
C SER A 131 3.70 2.53 -11.28
N ARG A 132 4.85 2.75 -11.96
CA ARG A 132 4.96 2.66 -13.43
C ARG A 132 4.70 1.25 -13.94
N ILE A 133 5.23 0.24 -13.24
CA ILE A 133 4.96 -1.17 -13.54
C ILE A 133 3.46 -1.46 -13.43
N THR A 134 2.83 -1.01 -12.33
CA THR A 134 1.38 -1.19 -12.09
C THR A 134 0.55 -0.60 -13.23
N MET A 135 0.86 0.61 -13.68
CA MET A 135 0.19 1.24 -14.82
C MET A 135 0.39 0.48 -16.13
N SER A 136 1.58 -0.05 -16.35
CA SER A 136 1.86 -0.89 -17.53
C SER A 136 1.04 -2.17 -17.51
N LEU A 137 0.93 -2.83 -16.35
CA LEU A 137 0.15 -4.06 -16.17
C LEU A 137 -1.36 -3.80 -16.22
N LEU A 138 -1.84 -2.66 -15.72
CA LEU A 138 -3.24 -2.25 -15.89
C LEU A 138 -3.66 -2.23 -17.37
N LYS A 139 -2.83 -1.65 -18.23
CA LYS A 139 -3.08 -1.61 -19.68
C LYS A 139 -3.05 -3.00 -20.31
N GLU A 140 -2.21 -3.90 -19.80
CA GLU A 140 -2.04 -5.25 -20.31
C GLU A 140 -3.22 -6.17 -19.91
N PHE A 141 -3.61 -6.17 -18.65
CA PHE A 141 -4.63 -7.08 -18.14
C PHE A 141 -6.06 -6.58 -18.30
N SER A 142 -6.27 -5.26 -18.17
CA SER A 142 -7.59 -4.64 -18.35
C SER A 142 -8.70 -5.26 -17.47
N SER A 143 -8.35 -5.78 -16.30
CA SER A 143 -9.24 -6.61 -15.48
C SER A 143 -9.34 -6.17 -14.03
N PHE A 144 -8.58 -5.17 -13.58
CA PHE A 144 -8.59 -4.67 -12.21
C PHE A 144 -8.56 -3.14 -12.18
N ASN A 145 -8.92 -2.55 -11.06
CA ASN A 145 -8.75 -1.13 -10.79
C ASN A 145 -7.42 -0.88 -10.09
N VAL A 146 -6.91 0.35 -10.14
CA VAL A 146 -5.70 0.75 -9.42
C VAL A 146 -6.03 1.87 -8.45
N ALA A 147 -5.52 1.79 -7.22
CA ALA A 147 -5.56 2.84 -6.22
C ALA A 147 -4.12 3.19 -5.79
N PHE A 148 -3.67 4.38 -6.14
CA PHE A 148 -2.36 4.88 -5.69
C PHE A 148 -2.47 5.49 -4.31
N TYR A 149 -1.65 5.02 -3.38
CA TYR A 149 -1.57 5.51 -2.00
C TYR A 149 -0.38 6.46 -1.80
N GLU A 150 -0.43 7.24 -0.72
CA GLU A 150 0.62 8.18 -0.33
C GLU A 150 1.44 7.65 0.84
N ILE A 151 2.76 7.97 0.83
CA ILE A 151 3.67 7.72 1.95
C ILE A 151 4.52 8.97 2.21
N TYR A 152 5.61 9.16 1.44
CA TYR A 152 6.54 10.28 1.64
C TYR A 152 6.09 11.58 0.99
N SER A 153 5.12 11.53 0.10
CA SER A 153 4.59 12.70 -0.59
C SER A 153 3.06 12.69 -0.58
N PRO A 154 2.42 13.73 -0.03
CA PRO A 154 0.97 13.89 -0.14
C PRO A 154 0.53 13.93 -1.60
N ILE A 155 -0.52 13.18 -1.93
CA ILE A 155 -1.02 13.08 -3.30
C ILE A 155 -2.23 13.98 -3.57
N ARG A 156 -2.43 14.31 -4.85
CA ARG A 156 -3.77 14.67 -5.33
C ARG A 156 -4.61 13.40 -5.31
N TYR A 157 -5.78 13.46 -4.71
CA TYR A 157 -6.67 12.31 -4.56
C TYR A 157 -8.02 12.56 -5.22
N ASN A 158 -8.69 11.48 -5.57
CA ASN A 158 -10.08 11.46 -6.00
C ASN A 158 -10.92 10.51 -5.13
N CYS A 159 -10.28 9.88 -4.12
CA CYS A 159 -10.93 8.99 -3.19
C CYS A 159 -10.35 9.18 -1.78
N LEU A 160 -11.22 9.25 -0.78
CA LEU A 160 -10.87 9.23 0.64
C LEU A 160 -11.63 8.09 1.32
N ILE A 161 -10.94 7.30 2.12
CA ILE A 161 -11.53 6.21 2.91
C ILE A 161 -11.47 6.61 4.38
N ASP A 162 -12.64 6.65 5.04
CA ASP A 162 -12.75 6.90 6.47
C ASP A 162 -12.26 5.68 7.25
N ILE A 163 -11.11 5.81 7.89
CA ILE A 163 -10.47 4.76 8.70
C ILE A 163 -10.57 5.05 10.20
N THR A 164 -11.41 6.00 10.60
CA THR A 164 -11.52 6.45 11.99
C THR A 164 -11.80 5.29 12.95
N ASN A 165 -12.63 4.34 12.56
CA ASN A 165 -12.99 3.20 13.39
C ASN A 165 -11.91 2.11 13.49
N VAL A 166 -10.90 2.16 12.63
CA VAL A 166 -9.80 1.18 12.57
C VAL A 166 -8.42 1.81 12.74
N ILE A 167 -8.35 3.09 13.05
CA ILE A 167 -7.07 3.80 13.21
C ILE A 167 -6.19 3.14 14.27
N ASP A 168 -6.75 2.67 15.37
CA ASP A 168 -5.97 2.01 16.42
C ASP A 168 -5.40 0.67 15.97
N THR A 169 -6.08 -0.03 15.06
CA THR A 169 -5.56 -1.25 14.42
C THR A 169 -4.37 -0.91 13.51
N LYS A 170 -4.50 0.13 12.69
CA LYS A 170 -3.40 0.63 11.87
C LYS A 170 -2.20 1.05 12.71
N LYS A 171 -2.41 1.82 13.78
CA LYS A 171 -1.35 2.26 14.71
C LYS A 171 -0.59 1.07 15.31
N LYS A 172 -1.30 0.05 15.78
CA LYS A 172 -0.69 -1.18 16.31
C LYS A 172 0.15 -1.90 15.26
N ALA A 173 -0.30 -1.94 14.00
CA ALA A 173 0.44 -2.55 12.91
C ALA A 173 1.71 -1.75 12.55
N VAL A 174 1.66 -0.41 12.51
CA VAL A 174 2.83 0.45 12.31
C VAL A 174 3.89 0.20 13.39
N MET A 175 3.50 0.04 14.65
CA MET A 175 4.41 -0.22 15.75
C MET A 175 5.11 -1.59 15.69
N CYS A 176 4.72 -2.47 14.76
CA CYS A 176 5.46 -3.71 14.51
C CYS A 176 6.77 -3.48 13.76
N TYR A 177 6.89 -2.36 13.02
CA TYR A 177 8.01 -2.07 12.12
C TYR A 177 9.11 -1.27 12.83
N HIS A 178 9.92 -1.94 13.63
CA HIS A 178 11.03 -1.31 14.35
C HIS A 178 12.24 -1.12 13.42
N TYR A 179 12.74 -2.20 12.84
CA TYR A 179 13.90 -2.15 11.94
C TYR A 179 13.58 -1.50 10.59
N SER A 180 12.38 -1.72 10.08
CA SER A 180 11.91 -1.10 8.84
C SER A 180 11.88 0.42 8.96
N LEU A 181 11.48 0.95 10.12
CA LEU A 181 11.36 2.38 10.39
C LEU A 181 12.57 2.96 11.14
N LEU A 182 13.77 2.44 10.87
CA LEU A 182 15.04 2.96 11.39
C LEU A 182 15.05 3.12 12.94
N GLU A 183 14.44 2.17 13.63
CA GLU A 183 14.28 2.18 15.11
C GLU A 183 13.47 3.38 15.65
N LYS A 184 12.67 4.04 14.77
CA LYS A 184 11.85 5.21 15.10
C LYS A 184 10.37 5.04 14.71
N PRO A 185 9.71 3.94 15.11
CA PRO A 185 8.31 3.72 14.74
C PRO A 185 7.35 4.80 15.29
N ASP A 186 7.67 5.39 16.46
CA ASP A 186 6.85 6.46 17.05
C ASP A 186 6.87 7.74 16.22
N ASP A 187 8.03 8.14 15.67
CA ASP A 187 8.16 9.32 14.81
C ASP A 187 7.34 9.12 13.52
N MET A 188 7.43 7.93 12.91
CA MET A 188 6.67 7.61 11.71
C MET A 188 5.17 7.51 12.01
N LEU A 189 4.81 6.92 13.16
CA LEU A 189 3.43 6.86 13.62
C LEU A 189 2.83 8.27 13.76
N PHE A 190 3.56 9.20 14.36
CA PHE A 190 3.14 10.60 14.52
C PHE A 190 2.91 11.26 13.15
N ALA A 191 3.83 11.10 12.21
CA ALA A 191 3.71 11.67 10.86
C ALA A 191 2.51 11.09 10.09
N MET A 192 2.35 9.76 10.12
CA MET A 192 1.23 9.06 9.48
C MET A 192 -0.12 9.46 10.08
N GLU A 193 -0.22 9.50 11.42
CA GLU A 193 -1.44 9.93 12.11
C GLU A 193 -1.80 11.37 11.77
N GLY A 194 -0.80 12.27 11.74
CA GLY A 194 -0.98 13.66 11.32
C GLY A 194 -1.49 13.79 9.89
N LEU A 195 -0.93 13.04 8.95
CA LEU A 195 -1.39 13.03 7.55
C LEU A 195 -2.83 12.51 7.43
N ASN A 196 -3.16 11.39 8.06
CA ASN A 196 -4.51 10.86 8.03
C ASN A 196 -5.53 11.79 8.72
N ALA A 197 -5.14 12.46 9.81
CA ALA A 197 -5.97 13.47 10.46
C ALA A 197 -6.18 14.69 9.56
N TYR A 198 -5.14 15.17 8.88
CA TYR A 198 -5.23 16.29 7.93
C TYR A 198 -6.25 16.02 6.82
N ARG A 199 -6.36 14.78 6.33
CA ARG A 199 -7.32 14.40 5.30
C ARG A 199 -8.78 14.54 5.73
N SER A 200 -9.06 14.63 7.04
CA SER A 200 -10.40 14.87 7.56
C SER A 200 -10.89 16.32 7.36
N PHE A 201 -9.97 17.25 7.05
CA PHE A 201 -10.29 18.66 6.87
C PHE A 201 -11.39 18.91 5.81
N GLU A 202 -11.41 18.09 4.74
CA GLU A 202 -12.44 18.20 3.69
C GLU A 202 -13.86 18.02 4.21
N PHE A 203 -14.03 17.28 5.29
CA PHE A 203 -15.33 16.99 5.88
C PHE A 203 -15.68 17.92 7.05
N LEU A 204 -14.76 18.81 7.44
CA LEU A 204 -14.85 19.68 8.61
C LEU A 204 -15.28 18.90 9.87
N LYS A 205 -14.80 17.66 9.99
CA LYS A 205 -15.07 16.78 11.14
C LYS A 205 -13.76 16.16 11.64
N LYS A 206 -13.72 15.82 12.92
CA LYS A 206 -12.62 15.06 13.50
C LYS A 206 -12.68 13.61 12.99
N GLY A 207 -11.56 13.10 12.51
CA GLY A 207 -11.43 11.72 12.00
C GLY A 207 -10.09 11.47 11.35
N PHE A 208 -9.93 10.26 10.81
CA PHE A 208 -8.75 9.82 10.10
C PHE A 208 -9.15 9.24 8.74
N PHE A 209 -8.44 9.65 7.68
CA PHE A 209 -8.73 9.22 6.33
C PHE A 209 -7.45 8.83 5.59
N GLU A 210 -7.53 7.80 4.79
CA GLU A 210 -6.51 7.47 3.81
C GLU A 210 -6.92 8.01 2.44
N ALA A 211 -5.95 8.62 1.73
CA ALA A 211 -6.18 9.25 0.45
C ALA A 211 -5.62 8.38 -0.69
N PHE A 212 -6.41 8.28 -1.76
CA PHE A 212 -6.07 7.50 -2.94
C PHE A 212 -6.36 8.27 -4.23
N TYR A 213 -5.52 8.02 -5.25
CA TYR A 213 -5.86 8.35 -6.62
C TYR A 213 -6.27 7.07 -7.35
N VAL A 214 -7.58 6.93 -7.57
CA VAL A 214 -8.16 5.72 -8.16
C VAL A 214 -8.28 5.87 -9.66
N ILE A 215 -7.82 4.87 -10.40
CA ILE A 215 -8.03 4.70 -11.83
C ILE A 215 -8.90 3.47 -12.03
N GLN A 216 -10.11 3.68 -12.55
CA GLN A 216 -11.03 2.60 -12.88
C GLN A 216 -10.83 2.19 -14.35
N TRP A 217 -10.62 0.90 -14.58
CA TRP A 217 -10.40 0.40 -15.93
C TRP A 217 -11.56 0.72 -16.89
N ASN A 218 -12.79 0.65 -16.42
CA ASN A 218 -13.97 0.88 -17.25
C ASN A 218 -14.02 2.29 -17.86
N TYR A 219 -13.44 3.30 -17.19
CA TYR A 219 -13.33 4.66 -17.73
C TYR A 219 -12.21 4.85 -18.74
N MET A 220 -11.19 3.96 -18.74
CA MET A 220 -10.09 4.05 -19.71
C MET A 220 -10.46 3.51 -21.11
N LYS A 221 -11.61 2.85 -21.25
CA LYS A 221 -12.10 2.37 -22.55
C LYS A 221 -12.75 3.47 -23.39
N GLU A 222 -13.05 4.62 -22.79
CA GLU A 222 -13.76 5.74 -23.41
C GLU A 222 -12.83 6.89 -23.84
N VAL A 223 -11.50 6.75 -23.63
CA VAL A 223 -10.47 7.72 -24.00
C VAL A 223 -9.52 7.11 -25.05
#